data_5ffbfe77ca95862caecd6961da2774c8
#
_entry.id   5ffbfe77ca95862caecd6961da2774c8
#
_cell.length_a   1.000
_cell.length_b   1.000
_cell.length_c   1.000
_cell.angle_alpha   90.00
_cell.angle_beta   90.00
_cell.angle_gamma   90.00
#
_symmetry.space_group_name_H-M   'P 1'
#
loop_
_entity.id
_entity.type
_entity.pdbx_description
1 polymer ?
#
loop_
_entity_poly.entity_id
_entity_poly.type
_entity_poly.pdbx_seq_one_letter_code
_entity_poly.pdbx_strand_id
1 'polypeptide(L)'
;FWRSEESPANFVCLSITDEDPARTDEEKTACWYWTTPGGYYWAGAYACEDYVLVGTDDGADGSKSMTGSLLMLDAKTGRLLDKWDGLCGDVRSTICYDKVTDAFCFTTKGGWLCSVKTGKTSDGWQLRTGSKWTLKLENGTSTAQAMSTSTPVVYNGRAYIGVRGTAQFSEYGGHSLTVVDLASHTIAYRVQTQGYPQTSGILTTAYEKTTGYVYVYFVDNYTPGKLRVLQDKAGQTRADYVTEESGVDTPYVLFTPSGKDAQYAICSPVVDSYGVMYFKNDSAKLMAFGPSVTLEITRQPDKTQYRAGEVFDPAGMQVDLVYANGLRRDVTKYVQWSEDPLTEEDAAIDIRFPYVRYHDQDSEESGRLTNVKTQTPTASVRLTVEPGTVEN
;
A
#
# COMPACT_ATOMS: atom_id res chain seq x y z
N PHE A 1 6.27 -6.36 -18.34
CA PHE A 1 7.44 -6.80 -19.08
C PHE A 1 7.32 -6.32 -20.52
N TRP A 2 8.39 -5.74 -21.05
CA TRP A 2 8.49 -5.36 -22.46
C TRP A 2 8.49 -6.65 -23.32
N ARG A 3 7.79 -6.64 -24.42
CA ARG A 3 7.70 -7.76 -25.33
C ARG A 3 7.74 -7.31 -26.80
N SER A 4 8.05 -8.21 -27.69
CA SER A 4 7.88 -8.08 -29.13
C SER A 4 6.96 -9.18 -29.66
N GLU A 5 6.54 -9.07 -30.92
CA GLU A 5 5.79 -10.16 -31.58
C GLU A 5 6.54 -11.48 -31.56
N GLU A 6 7.88 -11.42 -31.56
CA GLU A 6 8.78 -12.58 -31.52
C GLU A 6 8.90 -13.18 -30.10
N SER A 7 8.48 -12.46 -29.05
CA SER A 7 8.56 -12.88 -27.66
C SER A 7 7.27 -12.55 -26.92
N PRO A 8 6.20 -13.30 -27.12
CA PRO A 8 4.92 -13.08 -26.48
C PRO A 8 5.05 -13.28 -24.95
N ALA A 9 4.29 -12.49 -24.17
CA ALA A 9 4.28 -12.61 -22.74
C ALA A 9 3.37 -13.76 -22.27
N ASN A 10 3.79 -14.43 -21.23
CA ASN A 10 3.04 -15.51 -20.58
C ASN A 10 2.51 -15.05 -19.22
N PHE A 11 1.30 -15.48 -18.91
CA PHE A 11 0.79 -15.55 -17.56
C PHE A 11 1.06 -16.97 -17.04
N VAL A 12 1.80 -17.10 -15.95
CA VAL A 12 2.42 -18.36 -15.53
C VAL A 12 1.91 -18.73 -14.13
N CYS A 13 1.59 -20.00 -13.94
CA CYS A 13 1.35 -20.62 -12.64
C CYS A 13 2.58 -21.43 -12.22
N LEU A 14 3.11 -21.14 -11.05
CA LEU A 14 4.25 -21.86 -10.46
C LEU A 14 3.83 -22.49 -9.14
N SER A 15 4.39 -23.68 -8.83
CA SER A 15 4.28 -24.25 -7.50
C SER A 15 5.13 -23.45 -6.51
N ILE A 16 4.56 -23.16 -5.34
CA ILE A 16 5.29 -22.57 -4.20
C ILE A 16 5.76 -23.65 -3.22
N THR A 17 5.51 -24.93 -3.50
CA THR A 17 5.98 -26.03 -2.68
C THR A 17 7.50 -26.11 -2.76
N ASP A 18 8.16 -26.16 -1.62
CA ASP A 18 9.57 -26.46 -1.51
C ASP A 18 9.76 -27.95 -1.78
N GLU A 19 10.41 -28.30 -2.90
CA GLU A 19 10.60 -29.68 -3.34
C GLU A 19 11.92 -30.26 -2.82
N ASP A 20 12.88 -29.42 -2.48
CA ASP A 20 14.17 -29.80 -1.90
C ASP A 20 14.62 -28.79 -0.82
N PRO A 21 14.25 -29.02 0.45
CA PRO A 21 14.61 -28.12 1.56
C PRO A 21 16.13 -27.90 1.76
N ALA A 22 16.96 -28.70 1.13
CA ALA A 22 18.41 -28.53 1.18
C ALA A 22 18.94 -27.51 0.15
N ARG A 23 18.09 -27.07 -0.77
CA ARG A 23 18.44 -26.11 -1.83
C ARG A 23 17.71 -24.79 -1.64
N THR A 24 18.40 -23.70 -1.92
CA THR A 24 17.82 -22.33 -1.89
C THR A 24 17.69 -21.72 -3.29
N ASP A 25 18.08 -22.43 -4.33
CA ASP A 25 18.21 -22.00 -5.72
C ASP A 25 17.41 -22.86 -6.69
N GLU A 26 16.28 -23.41 -6.25
CA GLU A 26 15.42 -24.24 -7.06
C GLU A 26 14.82 -23.48 -8.25
N GLU A 27 15.03 -24.00 -9.46
CA GLU A 27 14.30 -23.61 -10.64
C GLU A 27 12.91 -24.26 -10.63
N LYS A 28 11.85 -23.44 -10.76
CA LYS A 28 10.48 -23.93 -10.82
C LYS A 28 10.01 -24.08 -12.26
N THR A 29 9.47 -25.23 -12.57
CA THR A 29 8.77 -25.46 -13.84
C THR A 29 7.34 -24.93 -13.74
N ALA A 30 6.85 -24.27 -14.79
CA ALA A 30 5.46 -23.82 -14.83
C ALA A 30 4.49 -25.01 -14.77
N CYS A 31 3.55 -24.96 -13.82
CA CYS A 31 2.42 -25.92 -13.78
C CYS A 31 1.58 -25.78 -15.05
N TRP A 32 1.34 -24.54 -15.44
CA TRP A 32 0.70 -24.16 -16.70
C TRP A 32 1.05 -22.69 -17.04
N TYR A 33 0.83 -22.31 -18.29
CA TYR A 33 0.93 -20.92 -18.72
C TYR A 33 -0.13 -20.62 -19.80
N TRP A 34 -0.48 -19.34 -19.92
CA TRP A 34 -1.33 -18.82 -20.98
C TRP A 34 -0.61 -17.70 -21.70
N THR A 35 -0.47 -17.84 -23.01
CA THR A 35 0.21 -16.87 -23.86
C THR A 35 -0.81 -15.95 -24.53
N THR A 36 -0.53 -14.65 -24.53
CA THR A 36 -1.32 -13.68 -25.28
C THR A 36 -0.41 -12.78 -26.11
N PRO A 37 -0.80 -12.46 -27.35
CA PRO A 37 -0.03 -11.53 -28.18
C PRO A 37 0.15 -10.16 -27.54
N GLY A 38 -0.86 -9.65 -26.80
CA GLY A 38 -0.89 -8.38 -26.12
C GLY A 38 -0.01 -8.31 -24.87
N GLY A 39 0.11 -9.41 -24.15
CA GLY A 39 0.89 -9.49 -22.91
C GLY A 39 0.12 -9.01 -21.70
N TYR A 40 0.88 -8.89 -20.61
CA TYR A 40 0.39 -8.51 -19.30
C TYR A 40 1.32 -7.43 -18.73
N TYR A 41 0.79 -6.25 -18.50
CA TYR A 41 1.59 -5.13 -18.03
C TYR A 41 0.96 -4.52 -16.78
N TRP A 42 1.60 -4.71 -15.63
CA TRP A 42 1.11 -4.31 -14.29
C TRP A 42 -0.22 -4.94 -13.86
N ALA A 43 -0.81 -5.80 -14.68
CA ALA A 43 -2.07 -6.45 -14.34
C ALA A 43 -1.89 -7.42 -13.18
N GLY A 44 -2.69 -7.24 -12.14
CA GLY A 44 -2.87 -8.22 -11.08
C GLY A 44 -4.05 -9.12 -11.38
N ALA A 45 -3.98 -10.38 -10.94
CA ALA A 45 -5.04 -11.35 -11.09
C ALA A 45 -5.87 -11.50 -9.81
N TYR A 46 -7.12 -11.88 -9.97
CA TYR A 46 -7.91 -12.50 -8.91
C TYR A 46 -7.83 -14.01 -9.09
N ALA A 47 -7.55 -14.76 -8.03
CA ALA A 47 -7.47 -16.22 -8.08
C ALA A 47 -8.33 -16.85 -6.97
N CYS A 48 -9.01 -17.92 -7.31
CA CYS A 48 -9.68 -18.81 -6.36
C CYS A 48 -9.38 -20.28 -6.75
N GLU A 49 -9.96 -21.25 -6.05
CA GLU A 49 -9.71 -22.67 -6.30
C GLU A 49 -10.16 -23.14 -7.69
N ASP A 50 -11.16 -22.49 -8.26
CA ASP A 50 -11.79 -22.91 -9.52
C ASP A 50 -11.24 -22.16 -10.74
N TYR A 51 -10.95 -20.85 -10.60
CA TYR A 51 -10.54 -20.01 -11.72
C TYR A 51 -9.64 -18.85 -11.35
N VAL A 52 -9.00 -18.31 -12.36
CA VAL A 52 -8.22 -17.06 -12.30
C VAL A 52 -8.82 -16.06 -13.27
N LEU A 53 -9.01 -14.81 -12.81
CA LEU A 53 -9.35 -13.68 -13.67
C LEU A 53 -8.12 -12.80 -13.85
N VAL A 54 -7.75 -12.50 -15.08
CA VAL A 54 -6.59 -11.65 -15.42
C VAL A 54 -6.90 -10.77 -16.62
N GLY A 55 -6.47 -9.52 -16.54
CA GLY A 55 -6.59 -8.57 -17.64
C GLY A 55 -5.40 -8.66 -18.60
N THR A 56 -5.61 -8.31 -19.85
CA THR A 56 -4.58 -8.30 -20.89
C THR A 56 -4.28 -6.91 -21.42
N ASP A 57 -3.12 -6.79 -22.03
CA ASP A 57 -2.64 -5.64 -22.82
C ASP A 57 -2.71 -6.01 -24.32
N ASP A 58 -2.98 -5.07 -25.22
CA ASP A 58 -2.98 -5.32 -26.67
C ASP A 58 -1.57 -5.24 -27.28
N GLY A 59 -0.60 -4.78 -26.50
CA GLY A 59 0.77 -4.65 -26.90
C GLY A 59 1.07 -3.43 -27.77
N ALA A 60 0.10 -2.58 -27.98
CA ALA A 60 0.32 -1.33 -28.69
C ALA A 60 1.06 -0.32 -27.81
N ASP A 61 1.79 0.61 -28.44
CA ASP A 61 2.49 1.70 -27.77
C ASP A 61 1.52 2.58 -26.97
N GLY A 62 1.94 2.95 -25.78
CA GLY A 62 1.21 3.54 -24.66
C GLY A 62 0.05 4.48 -24.95
N SER A 63 0.13 5.29 -26.00
CA SER A 63 -0.94 6.22 -26.40
C SER A 63 -1.98 5.60 -27.34
N LYS A 64 -1.70 4.43 -27.88
CA LYS A 64 -2.52 3.74 -28.89
C LYS A 64 -3.17 2.46 -28.36
N SER A 65 -3.00 2.17 -27.09
CA SER A 65 -3.64 1.04 -26.42
C SER A 65 -5.15 1.21 -26.42
N MET A 66 -5.84 0.51 -27.29
CA MET A 66 -7.26 0.71 -27.56
C MET A 66 -8.13 -0.44 -27.08
N THR A 67 -7.55 -1.63 -26.91
CA THR A 67 -8.33 -2.83 -26.55
C THR A 67 -7.57 -3.72 -25.59
N GLY A 68 -8.29 -4.21 -24.61
CA GLY A 68 -7.83 -5.27 -23.71
C GLY A 68 -8.91 -6.34 -23.59
N SER A 69 -8.61 -7.36 -22.84
CA SER A 69 -9.55 -8.44 -22.52
C SER A 69 -9.44 -8.82 -21.06
N LEU A 70 -10.56 -9.28 -20.49
CA LEU A 70 -10.56 -10.02 -19.24
C LEU A 70 -10.63 -11.52 -19.59
N LEU A 71 -9.64 -12.28 -19.17
CA LEU A 71 -9.60 -13.72 -19.31
C LEU A 71 -10.07 -14.40 -18.03
N MET A 72 -10.82 -15.49 -18.18
CA MET A 72 -11.14 -16.41 -17.11
C MET A 72 -10.47 -17.75 -17.43
N LEU A 73 -9.48 -18.12 -16.64
CA LEU A 73 -8.69 -19.33 -16.83
C LEU A 73 -9.02 -20.34 -15.73
N ASP A 74 -9.03 -21.63 -16.07
CA ASP A 74 -9.11 -22.70 -15.08
C ASP A 74 -7.88 -22.68 -14.17
N ALA A 75 -8.10 -22.62 -12.85
CA ALA A 75 -7.01 -22.42 -11.90
C ALA A 75 -6.00 -23.59 -11.88
N LYS A 76 -6.44 -24.81 -12.24
CA LYS A 76 -5.60 -26.01 -12.18
C LYS A 76 -4.85 -26.28 -13.48
N THR A 77 -5.47 -25.95 -14.61
CA THR A 77 -4.98 -26.36 -15.94
C THR A 77 -4.54 -25.19 -16.81
N GLY A 78 -4.90 -23.95 -16.45
CA GLY A 78 -4.67 -22.75 -17.25
C GLY A 78 -5.55 -22.66 -18.51
N ARG A 79 -6.48 -23.61 -18.71
CA ARG A 79 -7.38 -23.60 -19.87
C ARG A 79 -8.31 -22.40 -19.83
N LEU A 80 -8.50 -21.73 -20.98
CA LEU A 80 -9.49 -20.66 -21.10
C LEU A 80 -10.89 -21.20 -20.87
N LEU A 81 -11.59 -20.64 -19.89
CA LEU A 81 -12.98 -20.93 -19.57
C LEU A 81 -13.92 -19.95 -20.28
N ASP A 82 -13.62 -18.67 -20.20
CA ASP A 82 -14.41 -17.60 -20.82
C ASP A 82 -13.57 -16.33 -20.97
N LYS A 83 -14.07 -15.35 -21.72
CA LYS A 83 -13.42 -14.06 -21.89
C LYS A 83 -14.40 -12.92 -22.13
N TRP A 84 -13.95 -11.72 -21.79
CA TRP A 84 -14.60 -10.47 -22.18
C TRP A 84 -13.64 -9.67 -23.03
N ASP A 85 -13.82 -9.72 -24.33
CA ASP A 85 -13.00 -9.01 -25.32
C ASP A 85 -13.53 -7.58 -25.58
N GLY A 86 -12.70 -6.80 -26.26
CA GLY A 86 -13.08 -5.47 -26.75
C GLY A 86 -13.23 -4.42 -25.67
N LEU A 87 -12.53 -4.58 -24.56
CA LEU A 87 -12.48 -3.55 -23.52
C LEU A 87 -11.78 -2.29 -24.07
N CYS A 88 -12.26 -1.13 -23.68
CA CYS A 88 -11.70 0.13 -24.11
C CYS A 88 -10.39 0.42 -23.36
N GLY A 89 -9.27 0.01 -23.92
CA GLY A 89 -7.91 0.12 -23.39
C GLY A 89 -7.44 -1.11 -22.62
N ASP A 90 -6.12 -1.19 -22.43
CA ASP A 90 -5.46 -2.26 -21.68
C ASP A 90 -6.00 -2.36 -20.24
N VAL A 91 -6.06 -3.56 -19.73
CA VAL A 91 -6.35 -3.81 -18.32
C VAL A 91 -5.03 -3.91 -17.56
N ARG A 92 -4.67 -2.83 -16.87
CA ARG A 92 -3.42 -2.74 -16.08
C ARG A 92 -3.65 -2.68 -14.58
N SER A 93 -4.91 -2.76 -14.16
CA SER A 93 -5.29 -2.87 -12.75
C SER A 93 -5.45 -4.33 -12.33
N THR A 94 -5.34 -4.58 -11.03
CA THR A 94 -5.75 -5.84 -10.43
C THR A 94 -7.26 -6.00 -10.51
N ILE A 95 -7.73 -7.23 -10.65
CA ILE A 95 -9.15 -7.56 -10.62
C ILE A 95 -9.59 -7.65 -9.16
N CYS A 96 -10.54 -6.81 -8.75
CA CYS A 96 -11.03 -6.71 -7.38
C CYS A 96 -12.44 -7.28 -7.26
N TYR A 97 -12.74 -7.92 -6.14
CA TYR A 97 -14.06 -8.48 -5.85
C TYR A 97 -14.80 -7.65 -4.81
N ASP A 98 -16.03 -7.24 -5.12
CA ASP A 98 -16.95 -6.62 -4.17
C ASP A 98 -17.98 -7.60 -3.66
N LYS A 99 -17.96 -7.83 -2.34
CA LYS A 99 -18.85 -8.79 -1.68
C LYS A 99 -20.32 -8.34 -1.68
N VAL A 100 -20.57 -7.03 -1.72
CA VAL A 100 -21.94 -6.48 -1.63
C VAL A 100 -22.69 -6.65 -2.94
N THR A 101 -22.03 -6.33 -4.04
CA THR A 101 -22.62 -6.49 -5.38
C THR A 101 -22.40 -7.88 -5.96
N ASP A 102 -21.57 -8.70 -5.30
CA ASP A 102 -21.13 -10.02 -5.81
C ASP A 102 -20.58 -9.92 -7.23
N ALA A 103 -19.66 -8.96 -7.44
CA ALA A 103 -19.12 -8.64 -8.74
C ALA A 103 -17.62 -8.34 -8.69
N PHE A 104 -16.94 -8.60 -9.78
CA PHE A 104 -15.57 -8.20 -10.00
C PHE A 104 -15.53 -6.83 -10.67
N CYS A 105 -14.58 -6.01 -10.30
CA CYS A 105 -14.34 -4.71 -10.95
C CYS A 105 -12.85 -4.47 -11.19
N PHE A 106 -12.57 -3.70 -12.25
CA PHE A 106 -11.22 -3.36 -12.67
C PHE A 106 -11.26 -2.12 -13.57
N THR A 107 -10.13 -1.48 -13.76
CA THR A 107 -10.03 -0.30 -14.64
C THR A 107 -9.25 -0.59 -15.91
N THR A 108 -9.50 0.23 -16.94
CA THR A 108 -8.76 0.17 -18.21
C THR A 108 -8.05 1.48 -18.51
N LYS A 109 -7.01 1.42 -19.33
CA LYS A 109 -6.29 2.61 -19.83
C LYS A 109 -7.16 3.57 -20.65
N GLY A 110 -8.30 3.11 -21.15
CA GLY A 110 -9.30 3.97 -21.79
C GLY A 110 -10.06 4.85 -20.81
N GLY A 111 -9.79 4.76 -19.51
CA GLY A 111 -10.48 5.56 -18.48
C GLY A 111 -11.83 4.99 -18.06
N TRP A 112 -12.00 3.69 -18.10
CA TRP A 112 -13.23 3.02 -17.73
C TRP A 112 -13.08 2.16 -16.49
N LEU A 113 -14.11 2.15 -15.66
CA LEU A 113 -14.37 1.08 -14.70
C LEU A 113 -15.25 0.04 -15.38
N CYS A 114 -14.81 -1.20 -15.31
CA CYS A 114 -15.55 -2.36 -15.84
C CYS A 114 -15.95 -3.26 -14.68
N SER A 115 -17.12 -3.88 -14.78
CA SER A 115 -17.57 -4.86 -13.77
C SER A 115 -18.32 -6.02 -14.42
N VAL A 116 -18.17 -7.20 -13.81
CA VAL A 116 -18.82 -8.44 -14.24
C VAL A 116 -18.97 -9.40 -13.07
N LYS A 117 -20.04 -10.20 -13.06
CA LYS A 117 -20.23 -11.35 -12.19
C LYS A 117 -19.73 -12.61 -12.85
N THR A 118 -19.34 -13.58 -12.04
CA THR A 118 -19.10 -14.95 -12.49
C THR A 118 -20.27 -15.86 -12.13
N GLY A 119 -20.34 -17.00 -12.75
CA GLY A 119 -21.35 -18.01 -12.43
C GLY A 119 -21.00 -19.36 -13.00
N LYS A 120 -21.50 -20.42 -12.36
CA LYS A 120 -21.32 -21.80 -12.79
C LYS A 120 -22.56 -22.28 -13.55
N THR A 121 -22.35 -22.90 -14.67
CA THR A 121 -23.38 -23.55 -15.52
C THR A 121 -23.08 -25.04 -15.66
N SER A 122 -23.86 -25.75 -16.47
CA SER A 122 -23.54 -27.13 -16.87
C SER A 122 -22.18 -27.28 -17.55
N ASP A 123 -21.76 -26.25 -18.28
CA ASP A 123 -20.52 -26.22 -19.07
C ASP A 123 -19.29 -25.72 -18.28
N GLY A 124 -19.50 -25.32 -17.02
CA GLY A 124 -18.46 -24.85 -16.13
C GLY A 124 -18.62 -23.39 -15.71
N TRP A 125 -17.54 -22.79 -15.21
CA TRP A 125 -17.49 -21.38 -14.81
C TRP A 125 -17.45 -20.46 -16.03
N GLN A 126 -18.18 -19.35 -15.95
CA GLN A 126 -18.23 -18.33 -17.00
C GLN A 126 -18.47 -16.92 -16.45
N LEU A 127 -18.19 -15.91 -17.25
CA LEU A 127 -18.56 -14.51 -17.01
C LEU A 127 -20.04 -14.33 -17.37
N ARG A 128 -20.85 -13.84 -16.44
CA ARG A 128 -22.29 -13.62 -16.70
C ARG A 128 -22.51 -12.41 -17.62
N THR A 129 -22.72 -12.64 -18.88
CA THR A 129 -22.84 -11.60 -19.92
C THR A 129 -23.85 -10.50 -19.54
N GLY A 130 -25.00 -10.84 -18.99
CA GLY A 130 -26.03 -9.89 -18.57
C GLY A 130 -25.65 -9.04 -17.34
N SER A 131 -24.53 -9.33 -16.68
CA SER A 131 -24.02 -8.56 -15.55
C SER A 131 -22.89 -7.59 -15.91
N LYS A 132 -22.41 -7.64 -17.16
CA LYS A 132 -21.32 -6.76 -17.62
C LYS A 132 -21.82 -5.32 -17.72
N TRP A 133 -21.07 -4.41 -17.09
CA TRP A 133 -21.29 -2.97 -17.26
C TRP A 133 -19.96 -2.22 -17.25
N THR A 134 -19.98 -1.02 -17.79
CA THR A 134 -18.83 -0.11 -17.84
C THR A 134 -19.26 1.30 -17.46
N LEU A 135 -18.39 2.02 -16.76
CA LEU A 135 -18.58 3.40 -16.37
C LEU A 135 -17.35 4.22 -16.76
N LYS A 136 -17.59 5.33 -17.49
CA LYS A 136 -16.50 6.24 -17.85
C LYS A 136 -16.07 7.08 -16.64
N LEU A 137 -14.78 7.06 -16.32
CA LEU A 137 -14.20 7.70 -15.13
C LEU A 137 -13.64 9.10 -15.42
N GLU A 138 -13.49 9.50 -16.69
CA GLU A 138 -12.86 10.78 -17.02
C GLU A 138 -13.68 11.99 -16.57
N ASN A 139 -12.97 13.08 -16.28
CA ASN A 139 -13.58 14.37 -15.95
C ASN A 139 -13.78 15.19 -17.22
N GLY A 140 -15.03 15.49 -17.56
CA GLY A 140 -15.37 16.46 -18.59
C GLY A 140 -15.49 15.92 -20.02
N THR A 141 -15.56 16.85 -20.98
CA THR A 141 -15.87 16.61 -22.39
C THR A 141 -14.66 16.52 -23.30
N SER A 142 -13.45 16.46 -22.74
CA SER A 142 -12.22 16.43 -23.50
C SER A 142 -12.08 15.14 -24.32
N THR A 143 -11.56 15.28 -25.52
CA THR A 143 -11.15 14.15 -26.37
C THR A 143 -9.87 13.47 -25.86
N ALA A 144 -9.12 14.11 -24.96
CA ALA A 144 -8.01 13.49 -24.27
C ALA A 144 -8.53 12.46 -23.26
N GLN A 145 -8.13 11.24 -23.39
CA GLN A 145 -8.59 10.14 -22.55
C GLN A 145 -8.03 10.26 -21.13
N ALA A 146 -8.91 10.22 -20.16
CA ALA A 146 -8.55 10.02 -18.77
C ALA A 146 -8.12 8.55 -18.61
N MET A 147 -6.83 8.29 -18.55
CA MET A 147 -6.30 6.92 -18.40
C MET A 147 -6.25 6.52 -16.94
N SER A 148 -7.02 5.51 -16.57
CA SER A 148 -6.90 4.91 -15.24
C SER A 148 -6.16 3.58 -15.33
N THR A 149 -5.02 3.49 -14.62
CA THR A 149 -4.32 2.24 -14.36
C THR A 149 -4.35 1.88 -12.88
N SER A 150 -4.99 2.72 -12.06
CA SER A 150 -5.16 2.48 -10.62
C SER A 150 -6.00 1.24 -10.40
N THR A 151 -5.52 0.35 -9.53
CA THR A 151 -6.35 -0.74 -9.01
C THR A 151 -7.44 -0.17 -8.10
N PRO A 152 -8.71 -0.49 -8.32
CA PRO A 152 -9.77 -0.08 -7.42
C PRO A 152 -9.56 -0.62 -6.01
N VAL A 153 -9.71 0.21 -5.00
CA VAL A 153 -9.92 -0.26 -3.63
C VAL A 153 -11.42 -0.40 -3.43
N VAL A 154 -11.87 -1.59 -3.04
CA VAL A 154 -13.30 -1.90 -2.99
C VAL A 154 -13.72 -2.23 -1.56
N TYR A 155 -14.74 -1.58 -1.08
CA TYR A 155 -15.32 -1.85 0.22
C TYR A 155 -16.79 -1.44 0.27
N ASN A 156 -17.62 -2.31 0.80
CA ASN A 156 -19.04 -2.08 1.10
C ASN A 156 -19.83 -1.45 -0.07
N GLY A 157 -19.66 -1.98 -1.29
CA GLY A 157 -20.33 -1.52 -2.49
C GLY A 157 -19.78 -0.20 -3.07
N ARG A 158 -18.64 0.29 -2.58
CA ARG A 158 -17.97 1.48 -3.11
C ARG A 158 -16.58 1.12 -3.65
N ALA A 159 -16.20 1.76 -4.75
CA ALA A 159 -14.86 1.65 -5.31
C ALA A 159 -14.16 3.02 -5.28
N TYR A 160 -12.92 3.03 -4.83
CA TYR A 160 -12.05 4.21 -4.74
C TYR A 160 -10.97 4.07 -5.79
N ILE A 161 -10.93 5.00 -6.75
CA ILE A 161 -10.17 4.84 -7.99
C ILE A 161 -9.40 6.11 -8.28
N GLY A 162 -8.08 5.99 -8.45
CA GLY A 162 -7.27 7.07 -9.00
C GLY A 162 -7.54 7.26 -10.48
N VAL A 163 -7.86 8.48 -10.89
CA VAL A 163 -8.17 8.82 -12.27
C VAL A 163 -7.23 9.91 -12.76
N ARG A 164 -6.56 9.67 -13.89
CA ARG A 164 -5.76 10.65 -14.58
C ARG A 164 -6.68 11.60 -15.35
N GLY A 165 -6.51 12.89 -15.12
CA GLY A 165 -7.23 13.92 -15.88
C GLY A 165 -6.65 14.15 -17.27
N THR A 166 -7.14 15.19 -17.93
CA THR A 166 -6.80 15.54 -19.32
C THR A 166 -5.41 16.10 -19.48
N ALA A 167 -4.84 16.72 -18.43
CA ALA A 167 -3.48 17.24 -18.45
C ALA A 167 -2.51 16.26 -17.77
N GLN A 168 -1.44 15.91 -18.49
CA GLN A 168 -0.44 15.00 -17.95
C GLN A 168 0.43 15.73 -16.94
N PHE A 169 0.46 15.24 -15.68
CA PHE A 169 1.33 15.74 -14.61
C PHE A 169 1.26 17.25 -14.35
N SER A 170 0.21 17.92 -14.81
CA SER A 170 -0.05 19.30 -14.45
C SER A 170 -0.82 19.37 -13.14
N GLU A 171 -0.57 20.44 -12.42
CA GLU A 171 -1.25 20.71 -11.16
C GLU A 171 -2.77 20.78 -11.40
N TYR A 172 -3.54 19.97 -10.66
CA TYR A 172 -4.99 19.91 -10.73
C TYR A 172 -5.61 19.78 -12.13
N GLY A 173 -4.88 19.20 -13.07
CA GLY A 173 -5.34 19.00 -14.46
C GLY A 173 -6.45 17.98 -14.65
N GLY A 174 -7.41 17.91 -13.73
CA GLY A 174 -8.50 16.94 -13.73
C GLY A 174 -8.17 15.60 -13.07
N HIS A 175 -6.97 15.48 -12.47
CA HIS A 175 -6.61 14.32 -11.66
C HIS A 175 -7.51 14.23 -10.43
N SER A 176 -7.93 13.03 -10.07
CA SER A 176 -8.83 12.84 -8.95
C SER A 176 -8.72 11.46 -8.31
N LEU A 177 -9.06 11.38 -7.04
CA LEU A 177 -9.58 10.16 -6.45
C LEU A 177 -11.10 10.17 -6.65
N THR A 178 -11.60 9.20 -7.40
CA THR A 178 -13.01 9.08 -7.76
C THR A 178 -13.65 7.97 -6.95
N VAL A 179 -14.78 8.27 -6.32
CA VAL A 179 -15.58 7.29 -5.56
C VAL A 179 -16.79 6.91 -6.39
N VAL A 180 -16.94 5.60 -6.62
CA VAL A 180 -18.03 5.02 -7.41
C VAL A 180 -18.93 4.20 -6.50
N ASP A 181 -20.23 4.38 -6.64
CA ASP A 181 -21.25 3.49 -6.08
C ASP A 181 -21.48 2.33 -7.05
N LEU A 182 -21.11 1.13 -6.63
CA LEU A 182 -21.11 -0.07 -7.48
C LEU A 182 -22.51 -0.64 -7.68
N ALA A 183 -23.47 -0.33 -6.79
CA ALA A 183 -24.84 -0.81 -6.92
C ALA A 183 -25.65 0.02 -7.92
N SER A 184 -25.47 1.33 -7.91
CA SER A 184 -26.12 2.25 -8.85
C SER A 184 -25.35 2.44 -10.17
N HIS A 185 -24.12 1.96 -10.27
CA HIS A 185 -23.21 2.15 -11.40
C HIS A 185 -22.92 3.64 -11.69
N THR A 186 -22.81 4.46 -10.64
CA THR A 186 -22.62 5.90 -10.79
C THR A 186 -21.44 6.40 -9.99
N ILE A 187 -20.87 7.52 -10.42
CA ILE A 187 -19.86 8.23 -9.66
C ILE A 187 -20.58 8.95 -8.50
N ALA A 188 -20.27 8.55 -7.26
CA ALA A 188 -20.78 9.19 -6.06
C ALA A 188 -20.20 10.60 -5.93
N TYR A 189 -18.88 10.73 -6.06
CA TYR A 189 -18.17 12.03 -6.09
C TYR A 189 -16.73 11.86 -6.56
N ARG A 190 -16.07 12.99 -6.82
CA ARG A 190 -14.64 13.10 -7.07
C ARG A 190 -14.04 14.11 -6.12
N VAL A 191 -12.80 13.88 -5.74
CA VAL A 191 -11.96 14.86 -5.06
C VAL A 191 -10.70 15.05 -5.86
N GLN A 192 -10.36 16.31 -6.16
CA GLN A 192 -9.21 16.63 -6.99
C GLN A 192 -7.91 16.29 -6.24
N THR A 193 -6.89 15.92 -7.01
CA THR A 193 -5.54 15.66 -6.52
C THR A 193 -4.55 16.43 -7.38
N GLN A 194 -3.44 16.84 -6.79
CA GLN A 194 -2.40 17.57 -7.52
C GLN A 194 -1.79 16.71 -8.63
N GLY A 195 -1.45 15.47 -8.29
CA GLY A 195 -0.98 14.49 -9.25
C GLY A 195 -1.97 13.37 -9.47
N TYR A 196 -1.73 12.56 -10.48
CA TYR A 196 -2.53 11.38 -10.76
C TYR A 196 -2.35 10.31 -9.68
N PRO A 197 -3.39 9.88 -8.95
CA PRO A 197 -3.28 8.79 -7.99
C PRO A 197 -3.22 7.44 -8.73
N GLN A 198 -2.08 7.13 -9.29
CA GLN A 198 -1.88 5.94 -10.14
C GLN A 198 -1.81 4.65 -9.33
N THR A 199 -1.45 4.76 -8.06
CA THR A 199 -1.22 3.62 -7.18
C THR A 199 -2.51 3.04 -6.65
N SER A 200 -2.47 1.79 -6.20
CA SER A 200 -3.54 1.23 -5.37
C SER A 200 -3.47 1.83 -3.97
N GLY A 201 -4.60 2.27 -3.43
CA GLY A 201 -4.70 2.71 -2.05
C GLY A 201 -4.76 1.54 -1.06
N ILE A 202 -4.68 1.87 0.24
CA ILE A 202 -5.00 0.97 1.35
C ILE A 202 -6.26 1.50 2.04
N LEU A 203 -7.23 0.63 2.31
CA LEU A 203 -8.40 0.97 3.08
C LEU A 203 -8.32 0.37 4.48
N THR A 204 -8.63 1.15 5.50
CA THR A 204 -8.81 0.66 6.86
C THR A 204 -10.23 0.88 7.36
N THR A 205 -10.76 -0.15 8.04
CA THR A 205 -12.05 -0.15 8.74
C THR A 205 -11.90 -0.03 10.26
N ALA A 206 -10.67 0.19 10.74
CA ALA A 206 -10.36 0.18 12.18
C ALA A 206 -11.21 1.17 12.99
N TYR A 207 -11.59 2.28 12.37
CA TYR A 207 -12.37 3.33 13.00
C TYR A 207 -13.85 3.32 12.63
N GLU A 208 -14.29 2.44 11.74
CA GLU A 208 -15.65 2.43 11.20
C GLU A 208 -16.71 2.26 12.29
N LYS A 209 -16.49 1.33 13.25
CA LYS A 209 -17.43 1.09 14.35
C LYS A 209 -17.59 2.27 15.30
N THR A 210 -16.57 3.10 15.45
CA THR A 210 -16.56 4.23 16.40
C THR A 210 -16.93 5.55 15.74
N THR A 211 -16.59 5.74 14.48
CA THR A 211 -16.75 7.02 13.76
C THR A 211 -17.76 6.94 12.62
N GLY A 212 -18.10 5.75 12.13
CA GLY A 212 -18.89 5.53 10.92
C GLY A 212 -18.09 5.72 9.63
N TYR A 213 -16.80 6.01 9.71
CA TYR A 213 -15.94 6.29 8.55
C TYR A 213 -14.91 5.20 8.31
N VAL A 214 -14.62 4.98 7.04
CA VAL A 214 -13.44 4.28 6.55
C VAL A 214 -12.41 5.28 6.02
N TYR A 215 -11.15 4.88 5.96
CA TYR A 215 -10.05 5.74 5.50
C TYR A 215 -9.28 5.04 4.39
N VAL A 216 -9.09 5.74 3.26
CA VAL A 216 -8.31 5.27 2.11
C VAL A 216 -7.03 6.08 2.01
N TYR A 217 -5.89 5.42 2.22
CA TYR A 217 -4.56 6.01 2.10
C TYR A 217 -4.00 5.73 0.72
N PHE A 218 -3.43 6.73 0.10
CA PHE A 218 -2.87 6.62 -1.24
C PHE A 218 -1.78 7.67 -1.48
N VAL A 219 -1.03 7.51 -2.56
CA VAL A 219 0.01 8.44 -2.96
C VAL A 219 -0.36 9.03 -4.32
N ASP A 220 -0.17 10.33 -4.50
CA ASP A 220 -0.34 10.96 -5.80
C ASP A 220 0.99 11.02 -6.57
N ASN A 221 0.87 10.80 -7.88
CA ASN A 221 1.96 10.80 -8.84
C ASN A 221 2.30 12.23 -9.24
N TYR A 222 3.12 12.88 -8.41
CA TYR A 222 3.59 14.25 -8.56
C TYR A 222 5.00 14.41 -7.95
N THR A 223 5.60 15.57 -8.06
CA THR A 223 6.85 15.92 -7.39
C THR A 223 6.64 17.15 -6.51
N PRO A 224 6.59 17.00 -5.20
CA PRO A 224 6.68 15.77 -4.40
C PRO A 224 5.40 14.94 -4.42
N GLY A 225 5.53 13.62 -4.55
CA GLY A 225 4.42 12.69 -4.33
C GLY A 225 4.02 12.69 -2.86
N LYS A 226 2.77 13.03 -2.57
CA LYS A 226 2.26 13.20 -1.21
C LYS A 226 1.51 11.97 -0.75
N LEU A 227 1.69 11.58 0.51
CA LEU A 227 0.83 10.61 1.16
C LEU A 227 -0.45 11.30 1.62
N ARG A 228 -1.58 10.82 1.13
CA ARG A 228 -2.90 11.39 1.35
C ARG A 228 -3.85 10.39 1.99
N VAL A 229 -4.91 10.91 2.60
CA VAL A 229 -6.02 10.10 3.10
C VAL A 229 -7.37 10.69 2.67
N LEU A 230 -8.24 9.82 2.18
CA LEU A 230 -9.66 10.11 2.01
C LEU A 230 -10.44 9.48 3.16
N GLN A 231 -11.28 10.28 3.82
CA GLN A 231 -12.29 9.82 4.77
C GLN A 231 -13.60 9.65 4.04
N ASP A 232 -14.24 8.47 4.15
CA ASP A 232 -15.50 8.18 3.47
C ASP A 232 -16.44 7.34 4.31
N LYS A 233 -17.73 7.41 4.00
CA LYS A 233 -18.79 6.59 4.60
C LYS A 233 -19.90 6.32 3.59
N ALA A 234 -20.76 5.36 3.88
CA ALA A 234 -21.93 5.06 3.09
C ALA A 234 -22.79 6.31 2.87
N GLY A 235 -23.22 6.54 1.62
CA GLY A 235 -24.06 7.67 1.23
C GLY A 235 -23.34 9.03 1.15
N GLN A 236 -22.03 9.11 1.40
CA GLN A 236 -21.28 10.34 1.25
C GLN A 236 -21.18 10.75 -0.23
N THR A 237 -21.38 12.06 -0.51
CA THR A 237 -21.42 12.61 -1.86
C THR A 237 -20.36 13.69 -2.12
N ARG A 238 -19.49 13.95 -1.15
CA ARG A 238 -18.34 14.84 -1.26
C ARG A 238 -17.27 14.44 -0.23
N ALA A 239 -16.02 14.88 -0.43
CA ALA A 239 -15.00 14.78 0.59
C ALA A 239 -15.22 15.89 1.65
N ASP A 240 -15.20 15.50 2.93
CA ASP A 240 -15.36 16.43 4.06
C ASP A 240 -14.04 16.65 4.80
N TYR A 241 -13.11 15.70 4.72
CA TYR A 241 -11.80 15.76 5.35
C TYR A 241 -10.74 16.10 4.29
N VAL A 242 -10.41 17.38 4.17
CA VAL A 242 -9.64 17.94 3.06
C VAL A 242 -8.49 18.83 3.53
N THR A 243 -7.52 19.02 2.65
CA THR A 243 -6.50 20.07 2.73
C THR A 243 -6.73 21.01 1.55
N GLU A 244 -6.79 22.32 1.79
CA GLU A 244 -6.80 23.30 0.70
C GLU A 244 -5.38 23.46 0.15
N GLU A 245 -5.23 23.24 -1.14
CA GLU A 245 -3.98 23.44 -1.87
C GLU A 245 -4.25 24.32 -3.09
N SER A 246 -3.62 25.49 -3.17
CA SER A 246 -3.79 26.45 -4.28
C SER A 246 -5.26 26.78 -4.60
N GLY A 247 -6.11 26.89 -3.56
CA GLY A 247 -7.53 27.19 -3.71
C GLY A 247 -8.40 25.99 -4.10
N VAL A 248 -7.86 24.77 -4.02
CA VAL A 248 -8.55 23.53 -4.34
C VAL A 248 -8.60 22.63 -3.13
N ASP A 249 -9.77 22.13 -2.79
CA ASP A 249 -9.93 21.07 -1.78
C ASP A 249 -9.43 19.73 -2.32
N THR A 250 -8.39 19.20 -1.67
CA THR A 250 -7.79 17.89 -1.98
C THR A 250 -7.99 16.93 -0.82
N PRO A 251 -7.87 15.60 -1.02
CA PRO A 251 -7.81 14.67 0.11
C PRO A 251 -6.73 15.07 1.09
N TYR A 252 -7.01 14.89 2.38
CA TYR A 252 -6.13 15.38 3.44
C TYR A 252 -4.68 14.90 3.23
N VAL A 253 -3.74 15.84 3.32
CA VAL A 253 -2.31 15.56 3.19
C VAL A 253 -1.77 15.11 4.54
N LEU A 254 -1.41 13.84 4.64
CA LEU A 254 -0.76 13.28 5.82
C LEU A 254 0.73 13.63 5.87
N PHE A 255 1.37 13.58 4.70
CA PHE A 255 2.80 13.78 4.63
C PHE A 255 3.23 14.30 3.25
N THR A 256 4.15 15.26 3.26
CA THR A 256 4.80 15.82 2.06
C THR A 256 6.31 15.64 2.18
N PRO A 257 6.95 14.83 1.34
CA PRO A 257 8.41 14.77 1.29
C PRO A 257 9.01 16.12 0.91
N SER A 258 10.19 16.45 1.45
CA SER A 258 10.86 17.71 1.19
C SER A 258 12.35 17.53 0.86
N GLY A 259 13.02 18.58 0.39
CA GLY A 259 14.44 18.53 0.04
C GLY A 259 14.75 17.47 -1.02
N LYS A 260 15.79 16.67 -0.81
CA LYS A 260 16.17 15.57 -1.71
C LYS A 260 15.11 14.45 -1.77
N ASP A 261 14.26 14.36 -0.75
CA ASP A 261 13.20 13.36 -0.67
C ASP A 261 11.91 13.81 -1.40
N ALA A 262 11.86 15.06 -1.87
CA ALA A 262 10.76 15.60 -2.65
C ALA A 262 10.77 15.04 -4.09
N GLN A 263 10.49 13.74 -4.22
CA GLN A 263 10.56 13.01 -5.48
C GLN A 263 9.18 12.47 -5.88
N TYR A 264 9.12 12.02 -7.12
CA TYR A 264 7.98 11.38 -7.74
C TYR A 264 7.62 10.04 -7.09
N ALA A 265 6.34 9.74 -6.95
CA ALA A 265 5.88 8.51 -6.30
C ALA A 265 4.81 7.79 -7.13
N ILE A 266 5.08 6.51 -7.45
CA ILE A 266 4.15 5.59 -8.14
C ILE A 266 4.00 4.25 -7.40
N CYS A 267 4.49 4.15 -6.19
CA CYS A 267 4.35 2.91 -5.43
C CYS A 267 3.06 2.92 -4.61
N SER A 268 2.41 1.78 -4.54
CA SER A 268 1.31 1.57 -3.60
C SER A 268 1.86 1.52 -2.19
N PRO A 269 1.25 2.21 -1.20
CA PRO A 269 1.60 2.00 0.19
C PRO A 269 1.26 0.57 0.61
N VAL A 270 1.96 0.07 1.61
CA VAL A 270 1.68 -1.20 2.27
C VAL A 270 1.63 -1.00 3.77
N VAL A 271 0.91 -1.84 4.50
CA VAL A 271 0.78 -1.76 5.95
C VAL A 271 1.13 -3.10 6.58
N ASP A 272 1.85 -3.07 7.70
CA ASP A 272 2.14 -4.26 8.48
C ASP A 272 1.04 -4.57 9.50
N SER A 273 1.17 -5.70 10.21
CA SER A 273 0.23 -6.13 11.23
C SER A 273 0.18 -5.23 12.48
N TYR A 274 1.13 -4.31 12.63
CA TYR A 274 1.17 -3.32 13.71
C TYR A 274 0.53 -1.98 13.33
N GLY A 275 0.10 -1.84 12.07
CA GLY A 275 -0.49 -0.61 11.54
C GLY A 275 0.55 0.41 11.08
N VAL A 276 1.80 0.01 10.90
CA VAL A 276 2.83 0.85 10.31
C VAL A 276 2.69 0.81 8.79
N MET A 277 2.52 1.95 8.20
CA MET A 277 2.40 2.13 6.75
C MET A 277 3.76 2.46 6.16
N TYR A 278 4.10 1.78 5.07
CA TYR A 278 5.33 1.99 4.33
C TYR A 278 5.01 2.49 2.93
N PHE A 279 5.74 3.49 2.46
CA PHE A 279 5.74 3.87 1.07
C PHE A 279 7.14 4.33 0.63
N LYS A 280 7.38 4.35 -0.66
CA LYS A 280 8.62 4.85 -1.25
C LYS A 280 8.33 5.79 -2.41
N ASN A 281 9.33 6.57 -2.78
CA ASN A 281 9.36 7.37 -4.00
C ASN A 281 10.73 7.25 -4.67
N ASP A 282 11.01 8.03 -5.69
CA ASP A 282 12.26 7.98 -6.46
C ASP A 282 13.48 8.55 -5.72
N SER A 283 13.35 8.93 -4.44
CA SER A 283 14.50 9.27 -3.59
C SER A 283 15.34 8.05 -3.16
N ALA A 284 14.95 6.85 -3.57
CA ALA A 284 15.53 5.58 -3.12
C ALA A 284 15.37 5.30 -1.61
N LYS A 285 14.47 6.01 -0.94
CA LYS A 285 14.19 5.82 0.49
C LYS A 285 12.85 5.12 0.70
N LEU A 286 12.81 4.24 1.71
CA LEU A 286 11.58 3.68 2.25
C LEU A 286 11.17 4.50 3.48
N MET A 287 9.97 5.05 3.44
CA MET A 287 9.40 5.86 4.51
C MET A 287 8.37 5.05 5.29
N ALA A 288 8.37 5.16 6.62
CA ALA A 288 7.49 4.43 7.51
C ALA A 288 6.69 5.40 8.39
N PHE A 289 5.38 5.20 8.47
CA PHE A 289 4.44 5.99 9.27
C PHE A 289 3.62 5.05 10.14
N GLY A 290 3.71 5.22 11.43
CA GLY A 290 2.99 4.38 12.37
C GLY A 290 2.23 5.19 13.41
N PRO A 291 1.35 4.51 14.19
CA PRO A 291 0.78 5.10 15.37
C PRO A 291 1.89 5.48 16.36
N SER A 292 1.63 6.42 17.25
CA SER A 292 2.55 6.73 18.34
C SER A 292 2.83 5.47 19.15
N VAL A 293 4.06 5.35 19.64
CA VAL A 293 4.53 4.18 20.38
C VAL A 293 5.17 4.61 21.69
N THR A 294 5.07 3.73 22.69
CA THR A 294 5.81 3.83 23.95
C THR A 294 6.66 2.58 24.11
N LEU A 295 7.72 2.67 24.90
CA LEU A 295 8.54 1.53 25.28
C LEU A 295 8.16 1.09 26.69
N GLU A 296 7.96 -0.20 26.89
CA GLU A 296 7.62 -0.77 28.17
C GLU A 296 8.55 -1.92 28.51
N ILE A 297 9.15 -1.86 29.70
CA ILE A 297 9.94 -2.97 30.24
C ILE A 297 8.96 -3.96 30.89
N THR A 298 8.69 -5.06 30.22
CA THR A 298 7.74 -6.09 30.64
C THR A 298 8.35 -7.07 31.66
N ARG A 299 9.66 -7.19 31.63
CA ARG A 299 10.44 -7.93 32.63
C ARG A 299 11.72 -7.14 32.97
N GLN A 300 11.95 -6.91 34.25
CA GLN A 300 13.17 -6.28 34.72
C GLN A 300 14.39 -7.18 34.47
N PRO A 301 15.59 -6.61 34.33
CA PRO A 301 16.83 -7.39 34.28
C PRO A 301 17.03 -8.17 35.60
N ASP A 302 17.73 -9.27 35.50
CA ASP A 302 18.02 -10.13 36.65
C ASP A 302 18.92 -9.42 37.68
N LYS A 303 19.70 -8.44 37.27
CA LYS A 303 20.59 -7.61 38.13
C LYS A 303 20.15 -6.14 38.08
N THR A 304 19.89 -5.55 39.26
CA THR A 304 19.55 -4.12 39.45
C THR A 304 20.41 -3.44 40.51
N GLN A 305 21.28 -4.19 41.16
CA GLN A 305 22.25 -3.71 42.18
C GLN A 305 23.67 -3.82 41.63
N TYR A 306 24.38 -2.73 41.62
CA TYR A 306 25.70 -2.59 41.03
C TYR A 306 26.66 -1.91 42.03
N ARG A 307 27.97 -2.02 41.75
CA ARG A 307 29.00 -1.17 42.33
C ARG A 307 29.47 -0.17 41.32
N ALA A 308 29.90 1.01 41.78
CA ALA A 308 30.50 2.01 40.93
C ALA A 308 31.68 1.40 40.14
N GLY A 309 31.70 1.63 38.82
CA GLY A 309 32.64 1.05 37.87
C GLY A 309 32.13 -0.19 37.14
N GLU A 310 31.06 -0.83 37.59
CA GLU A 310 30.39 -1.91 36.81
C GLU A 310 29.59 -1.37 35.64
N VAL A 311 29.37 -2.19 34.61
CA VAL A 311 28.49 -1.88 33.47
C VAL A 311 27.11 -2.54 33.63
N PHE A 312 26.11 -1.93 33.08
CA PHE A 312 24.75 -2.49 33.11
C PHE A 312 24.68 -3.82 32.38
N ASP A 313 24.05 -4.81 33.04
CA ASP A 313 23.78 -6.12 32.48
C ASP A 313 22.26 -6.27 32.18
N PRO A 314 21.86 -6.40 30.89
CA PRO A 314 20.46 -6.54 30.49
C PRO A 314 19.93 -7.97 30.63
N ALA A 315 20.71 -8.92 31.14
CA ALA A 315 20.30 -10.33 31.22
C ALA A 315 18.93 -10.47 31.89
N GLY A 316 18.03 -11.23 31.27
CA GLY A 316 16.65 -11.46 31.74
C GLY A 316 15.67 -10.33 31.42
N MET A 317 16.11 -9.17 30.99
CA MET A 317 15.22 -8.06 30.61
C MET A 317 14.35 -8.41 29.39
N GLN A 318 13.09 -7.97 29.40
CA GLN A 318 12.20 -8.01 28.24
C GLN A 318 11.57 -6.66 28.02
N VAL A 319 11.48 -6.25 26.76
CA VAL A 319 11.05 -4.92 26.36
C VAL A 319 10.08 -5.00 25.19
N ASP A 320 8.90 -4.41 25.34
CA ASP A 320 7.91 -4.28 24.29
C ASP A 320 7.79 -2.85 23.78
N LEU A 321 7.61 -2.73 22.48
CA LEU A 321 7.07 -1.54 21.86
C LEU A 321 5.55 -1.63 21.90
N VAL A 322 4.90 -0.66 22.51
CA VAL A 322 3.44 -0.60 22.68
C VAL A 322 2.89 0.48 21.77
N TYR A 323 2.07 0.07 20.80
CA TYR A 323 1.44 0.96 19.84
C TYR A 323 0.17 1.60 20.43
N ALA A 324 -0.20 2.80 19.96
CA ALA A 324 -1.39 3.49 20.45
C ALA A 324 -2.70 2.71 20.22
N ASN A 325 -2.72 1.75 19.31
CA ASN A 325 -3.85 0.83 19.07
C ASN A 325 -3.86 -0.38 20.02
N GLY A 326 -2.95 -0.42 21.00
CA GLY A 326 -2.83 -1.49 21.99
C GLY A 326 -2.05 -2.72 21.53
N LEU A 327 -1.59 -2.78 20.30
CA LEU A 327 -0.71 -3.86 19.84
C LEU A 327 0.67 -3.75 20.50
N ARG A 328 1.32 -4.89 20.72
CA ARG A 328 2.62 -5.01 21.36
C ARG A 328 3.57 -5.80 20.48
N ARG A 329 4.82 -5.38 20.45
CA ARG A 329 5.89 -6.07 19.73
C ARG A 329 7.11 -6.19 20.62
N ASP A 330 7.59 -7.41 20.83
CA ASP A 330 8.87 -7.66 21.49
C ASP A 330 10.01 -7.05 20.67
N VAL A 331 10.72 -6.11 21.28
CA VAL A 331 11.86 -5.40 20.71
C VAL A 331 13.13 -5.58 21.53
N THR A 332 13.16 -6.52 22.46
CA THR A 332 14.26 -6.79 23.39
C THR A 332 15.63 -6.86 22.70
N LYS A 333 15.67 -7.45 21.50
CA LYS A 333 16.93 -7.60 20.73
C LYS A 333 17.40 -6.33 20.01
N TYR A 334 16.56 -5.29 20.01
CA TYR A 334 16.77 -4.08 19.20
C TYR A 334 16.92 -2.82 20.04
N VAL A 335 16.76 -2.92 21.36
CA VAL A 335 16.92 -1.77 22.26
C VAL A 335 18.41 -1.52 22.55
N GLN A 336 18.70 -0.28 22.88
CA GLN A 336 20.05 0.21 23.20
C GLN A 336 20.04 0.89 24.56
N TRP A 337 21.18 0.90 25.22
CA TRP A 337 21.45 1.56 26.50
C TRP A 337 22.90 2.07 26.52
N SER A 338 23.30 2.82 27.55
CA SER A 338 24.70 3.20 27.73
C SER A 338 25.52 1.99 28.20
N GLU A 339 26.67 1.79 27.58
CA GLU A 339 27.70 0.83 27.98
C GLU A 339 28.78 1.47 28.89
N ASP A 340 28.59 2.73 29.28
CA ASP A 340 29.49 3.41 30.20
C ASP A 340 29.43 2.77 31.57
N PRO A 341 30.59 2.76 32.31
CA PRO A 341 30.60 2.32 33.69
C PRO A 341 29.66 3.15 34.58
N LEU A 342 28.88 2.48 35.41
CA LEU A 342 27.94 3.10 36.33
C LEU A 342 28.68 3.88 37.43
N THR A 343 28.08 4.96 37.87
CA THR A 343 28.56 5.81 38.97
C THR A 343 27.61 5.78 40.14
N GLU A 344 28.00 6.22 41.30
CA GLU A 344 27.13 6.29 42.49
C GLU A 344 25.94 7.24 42.32
N GLU A 345 26.00 8.11 41.33
CA GLU A 345 24.90 9.03 40.98
C GLU A 345 23.85 8.41 40.09
N ASP A 346 24.10 7.24 39.50
CA ASP A 346 23.20 6.56 38.56
C ASP A 346 22.08 5.82 39.30
N ALA A 347 20.90 6.43 39.35
CA ALA A 347 19.70 5.83 39.94
C ALA A 347 18.86 5.06 38.93
N ALA A 348 19.13 5.21 37.64
CA ALA A 348 18.44 4.52 36.56
C ALA A 348 19.29 4.52 35.28
N ILE A 349 19.01 3.57 34.41
CA ILE A 349 19.56 3.55 33.04
C ILE A 349 18.42 3.61 32.02
N ASP A 350 18.60 4.42 30.99
CA ASP A 350 17.63 4.58 29.91
C ASP A 350 17.80 3.47 28.86
N ILE A 351 16.70 2.78 28.60
CA ILE A 351 16.56 1.81 27.52
C ILE A 351 15.86 2.53 26.38
N ARG A 352 16.44 2.53 25.19
CA ARG A 352 15.96 3.26 24.03
C ARG A 352 15.71 2.31 22.87
N PHE A 353 14.59 2.47 22.19
CA PHE A 353 14.38 1.82 20.90
C PHE A 353 14.87 2.78 19.80
N PRO A 354 15.93 2.44 19.05
CA PRO A 354 16.46 3.33 18.04
C PRO A 354 15.50 3.39 16.86
N TYR A 355 14.67 4.42 16.82
CA TYR A 355 14.10 4.80 15.54
C TYR A 355 15.24 5.30 14.67
N VAL A 356 15.41 4.69 13.50
CA VAL A 356 16.28 5.25 12.48
C VAL A 356 15.64 6.57 12.07
N ARG A 357 16.17 7.67 12.59
CA ARG A 357 15.72 9.00 12.20
C ARG A 357 16.21 9.27 10.80
N TYR A 358 15.28 9.45 9.92
CA TYR A 358 15.54 9.76 8.52
C TYR A 358 16.33 11.05 8.30
N HIS A 359 16.40 11.92 9.30
CA HIS A 359 16.78 13.32 9.12
C HIS A 359 18.03 13.77 9.85
N ASP A 360 18.52 13.02 10.82
CA ASP A 360 19.63 13.52 11.66
C ASP A 360 20.97 13.54 10.92
N GLN A 361 21.11 12.78 9.84
CA GLN A 361 22.37 12.71 9.11
C GLN A 361 22.47 13.64 7.90
N ASP A 362 21.32 14.08 7.37
CA ASP A 362 21.24 14.87 6.15
C ASP A 362 20.42 16.15 6.31
N SER A 363 20.19 16.61 7.53
CA SER A 363 19.20 17.64 7.84
C SER A 363 19.45 18.98 7.15
N GLU A 364 20.69 19.35 6.90
CA GLU A 364 21.04 20.62 6.24
C GLU A 364 20.92 20.55 4.72
N GLU A 365 21.08 19.36 4.12
CA GLU A 365 21.08 19.18 2.68
C GLU A 365 19.78 18.60 2.10
N SER A 366 19.04 17.82 2.88
CA SER A 366 17.84 17.11 2.39
C SER A 366 16.52 17.81 2.65
N GLY A 367 16.55 18.88 3.44
CA GLY A 367 15.33 19.55 3.91
C GLY A 367 14.58 18.72 4.96
N ARG A 368 13.65 19.35 5.64
CA ARG A 368 12.86 18.72 6.69
C ARG A 368 11.66 18.03 6.09
N LEU A 369 11.35 16.80 6.55
CA LEU A 369 10.01 16.23 6.38
C LEU A 369 9.04 17.09 7.20
N THR A 370 8.03 17.65 6.55
CA THR A 370 6.96 18.34 7.23
C THR A 370 5.98 17.32 7.84
N ASN A 371 5.42 17.63 9.00
CA ASN A 371 4.41 16.80 9.69
C ASN A 371 4.93 15.51 10.35
N VAL A 372 6.23 15.36 10.53
CA VAL A 372 6.79 14.21 11.26
C VAL A 372 7.14 14.60 12.69
N LYS A 373 6.54 13.90 13.64
CA LYS A 373 7.01 13.89 15.03
C LYS A 373 7.97 12.71 15.18
N THR A 374 9.27 13.01 15.34
CA THR A 374 10.24 11.99 15.70
C THR A 374 10.18 11.79 17.22
N GLN A 375 9.86 10.59 17.63
CA GLN A 375 9.92 10.18 19.02
C GLN A 375 10.90 9.01 19.14
N THR A 376 11.89 9.14 20.02
CA THR A 376 12.68 7.98 20.44
C THR A 376 12.01 7.38 21.67
N PRO A 377 11.32 6.23 21.56
CA PRO A 377 10.72 5.60 22.70
C PRO A 377 11.78 5.24 23.72
N THR A 378 11.60 5.64 24.96
CA THR A 378 12.53 5.40 26.05
C THR A 378 11.77 4.89 27.25
N ALA A 379 12.35 3.91 27.94
CA ALA A 379 11.94 3.43 29.26
C ALA A 379 13.17 3.35 30.15
N SER A 380 12.99 3.39 31.46
CA SER A 380 14.13 3.37 32.38
C SER A 380 14.08 2.19 33.32
N VAL A 381 15.22 1.56 33.55
CA VAL A 381 15.43 0.56 34.62
C VAL A 381 15.99 1.29 35.81
N ARG A 382 15.34 1.16 36.98
CA ARG A 382 15.86 1.70 38.23
C ARG A 382 17.03 0.82 38.74
N LEU A 383 18.07 1.49 39.19
CA LEU A 383 19.30 0.87 39.69
C LEU A 383 19.57 1.32 41.11
N THR A 384 20.37 0.51 41.82
CA THR A 384 21.08 0.92 43.05
C THR A 384 22.55 0.71 42.79
N VAL A 385 23.35 1.76 42.91
CA VAL A 385 24.82 1.68 42.74
C VAL A 385 25.50 2.02 44.06
N GLU A 386 26.23 1.06 44.59
CA GLU A 386 26.98 1.21 45.81
C GLU A 386 28.42 1.71 45.50
N PRO A 387 29.12 2.35 46.48
CA PRO A 387 30.50 2.75 46.30
C PRO A 387 31.39 1.60 45.87
N GLY A 388 32.32 1.88 44.96
CA GLY A 388 33.33 0.95 44.55
C GLY A 388 34.24 0.59 45.74
N THR A 389 34.67 -0.67 45.87
CA THR A 389 35.68 -1.05 46.86
C THR A 389 36.98 -0.38 46.52
N VAL A 390 37.43 0.52 47.37
CA VAL A 390 38.80 1.00 47.31
C VAL A 390 39.68 -0.18 47.78
N GLU A 391 40.35 -0.86 46.85
CA GLU A 391 41.45 -1.76 47.23
C GLU A 391 42.55 -0.89 47.82
N ASN A 392 42.82 -1.06 49.14
CA ASN A 392 43.95 -0.46 49.84
C ASN A 392 45.24 -1.18 49.52
#